data_3e5520f43aa5daa7602cd8fe1e13e683
#
_entry.id   3e5520f43aa5daa7602cd8fe1e13e683
#
_cell.length_a   1.000
_cell.length_b   1.000
_cell.length_c   1.000
_cell.angle_alpha   90.00
_cell.angle_beta   90.00
_cell.angle_gamma   90.00
#
_symmetry.space_group_name_H-M   'P 1'
#
loop_
_entity.id
_entity.type
_entity.pdbx_description
1 polymer ?
#
loop_
_entity_poly.entity_id
_entity_poly.type
_entity_poly.pdbx_seq_one_letter_code
_entity_poly.pdbx_strand_id
1 'polypeptide(L)'
;ETAPARYRLRTKKMERFVQNHITLTPRVSRYSADILVAEQVDVIVVGSDQVWRPRYNRYLEDMSLRFAEGMDLKRVAYAASFGVGRWEFSSSQTRTCRRLAALFNAISVREESGVTLCMENLGVEATAVLDPTLLLHAEDYAKLCADVPKEKEPFLAAYFLHSHHKKAVSAKYEFVKELAKQKGLALRIFEADNVQSAPIEEWLSVFRDASMIVTESFHGTVFSIINHREFLTLKNKSRGTARLKTLLGALGLEDRL
;
A
#
# COMPACT_ATOMS: atom_id res chain seq x y z
N GLU A 1 28.33 5.50 6.40
CA GLU A 1 27.43 5.97 5.33
C GLU A 1 26.43 6.98 5.88
N THR A 2 26.28 8.11 5.21
CA THR A 2 25.33 9.15 5.59
C THR A 2 23.89 8.72 5.31
N ALA A 3 22.91 9.23 6.07
CA ALA A 3 21.48 8.91 5.87
C ALA A 3 20.99 9.07 4.41
N PRO A 4 21.43 10.12 3.64
CA PRO A 4 21.09 10.24 2.22
C PRO A 4 21.67 9.13 1.33
N ALA A 5 22.87 8.63 1.63
CA ALA A 5 23.48 7.55 0.84
C ALA A 5 22.76 6.22 1.04
N ARG A 6 22.37 5.91 2.29
CA ARG A 6 21.54 4.73 2.61
C ARG A 6 20.18 4.81 1.93
N TYR A 7 19.54 5.97 1.93
CA TYR A 7 18.25 6.16 1.24
C TYR A 7 18.37 5.91 -0.26
N ARG A 8 19.38 6.43 -0.93
CA ARG A 8 19.62 6.22 -2.37
C ARG A 8 19.87 4.75 -2.72
N LEU A 9 20.61 4.02 -1.89
CA LEU A 9 20.79 2.58 -2.07
C LEU A 9 19.49 1.80 -1.91
N ARG A 10 18.65 2.21 -0.94
CA ARG A 10 17.32 1.61 -0.69
C ARG A 10 16.39 1.72 -1.88
N THR A 11 16.35 2.89 -2.52
CA THR A 11 15.38 3.18 -3.59
C THR A 11 15.85 2.71 -4.96
N LYS A 12 17.15 2.51 -5.16
CA LYS A 12 17.72 2.23 -6.48
C LYS A 12 17.10 1.00 -7.20
N LYS A 13 16.85 -0.08 -6.47
CA LYS A 13 16.24 -1.29 -7.07
C LYS A 13 14.76 -1.10 -7.36
N MET A 14 14.05 -0.39 -6.47
CA MET A 14 12.66 0.01 -6.70
C MET A 14 12.55 0.99 -7.88
N GLU A 15 13.43 1.97 -7.96
CA GLU A 15 13.50 2.91 -9.09
C GLU A 15 13.72 2.17 -10.41
N ARG A 16 14.61 1.17 -10.43
CA ARG A 16 14.82 0.33 -11.62
C ARG A 16 13.55 -0.43 -12.02
N PHE A 17 12.86 -1.04 -11.06
CA PHE A 17 11.60 -1.73 -11.32
C PHE A 17 10.56 -0.76 -11.92
N VAL A 18 10.38 0.41 -11.29
CA VAL A 18 9.44 1.43 -11.78
C VAL A 18 9.81 1.86 -13.21
N GLN A 19 11.08 2.16 -13.49
CA GLN A 19 11.54 2.57 -14.82
C GLN A 19 11.32 1.49 -15.89
N ASN A 20 11.39 0.22 -15.52
CA ASN A 20 11.19 -0.89 -16.45
C ASN A 20 9.72 -1.17 -16.77
N HIS A 21 8.80 -0.82 -15.86
CA HIS A 21 7.41 -1.24 -15.95
C HIS A 21 6.40 -0.10 -16.02
N ILE A 22 6.81 1.14 -15.72
CA ILE A 22 5.89 2.29 -15.64
C ILE A 22 6.44 3.43 -16.51
N THR A 23 5.60 3.94 -17.40
CA THR A 23 5.91 5.17 -18.12
C THR A 23 5.84 6.35 -17.16
N LEU A 24 6.92 7.09 -17.05
CA LEU A 24 7.04 8.22 -16.14
C LEU A 24 7.09 9.54 -16.91
N THR A 25 6.43 10.56 -16.38
CA THR A 25 6.69 11.95 -16.78
C THR A 25 8.10 12.37 -16.35
N PRO A 26 8.65 13.45 -16.90
CA PRO A 26 9.88 14.05 -16.37
C PRO A 26 9.75 14.34 -14.86
N ARG A 27 10.86 14.17 -14.14
CA ARG A 27 10.89 14.44 -12.71
C ARG A 27 10.65 15.91 -12.43
N VAL A 28 9.64 16.20 -11.63
CA VAL A 28 9.30 17.56 -11.20
C VAL A 28 9.63 17.77 -9.73
N SER A 29 10.02 18.98 -9.37
CA SER A 29 10.25 19.38 -7.98
C SER A 29 8.94 19.75 -7.27
N ARG A 30 7.90 20.07 -8.02
CA ARG A 30 6.58 20.48 -7.55
C ARG A 30 5.53 20.08 -8.57
N TYR A 31 4.38 19.62 -8.12
CA TYR A 31 3.22 19.42 -9.00
C TYR A 31 2.74 20.76 -9.54
N SER A 32 2.50 20.83 -10.85
CA SER A 32 1.97 22.03 -11.52
C SER A 32 1.06 21.65 -12.68
N ALA A 33 0.19 22.57 -13.09
CA ALA A 33 -0.65 22.40 -14.28
C ALA A 33 0.18 22.25 -15.57
N ASP A 34 1.35 22.89 -15.62
CA ASP A 34 2.22 22.88 -16.82
C ASP A 34 2.62 21.49 -17.26
N ILE A 35 2.92 20.57 -16.31
CA ILE A 35 3.25 19.18 -16.64
C ILE A 35 2.05 18.46 -17.25
N LEU A 36 0.85 18.72 -16.78
CA LEU A 36 -0.38 18.10 -17.29
C LEU A 36 -0.67 18.58 -18.71
N VAL A 37 -0.42 19.85 -18.99
CA VAL A 37 -0.55 20.43 -20.35
C VAL A 37 0.52 19.85 -21.28
N ALA A 38 1.77 19.82 -20.83
CA ALA A 38 2.89 19.30 -21.62
C ALA A 38 2.72 17.83 -22.01
N GLU A 39 2.18 17.02 -21.10
CA GLU A 39 1.93 15.59 -21.29
C GLU A 39 0.53 15.30 -21.87
N GLN A 40 -0.26 16.33 -22.22
CA GLN A 40 -1.61 16.23 -22.78
C GLN A 40 -2.53 15.31 -21.98
N VAL A 41 -2.59 15.54 -20.65
CA VAL A 41 -3.33 14.70 -19.72
C VAL A 41 -4.82 15.03 -19.76
N ASP A 42 -5.66 14.09 -20.17
CA ASP A 42 -7.13 14.19 -20.16
C ASP A 42 -7.74 13.67 -18.85
N VAL A 43 -7.08 12.72 -18.20
CA VAL A 43 -7.56 12.07 -16.97
C VAL A 43 -6.42 12.00 -15.97
N ILE A 44 -6.69 12.41 -14.73
CA ILE A 44 -5.76 12.21 -13.62
C ILE A 44 -6.39 11.31 -12.56
N VAL A 45 -5.64 10.28 -12.14
CA VAL A 45 -6.06 9.34 -11.11
C VAL A 45 -5.17 9.50 -9.90
N VAL A 46 -5.75 9.73 -8.73
CA VAL A 46 -5.04 9.73 -7.45
C VAL A 46 -5.40 8.48 -6.63
N GLY A 47 -4.39 7.85 -6.10
CA GLY A 47 -4.52 6.59 -5.36
C GLY A 47 -3.55 5.55 -5.94
N SER A 48 -3.55 4.35 -5.45
CA SER A 48 -4.21 3.92 -4.24
C SER A 48 -3.43 4.32 -2.97
N ASP A 49 -3.45 3.46 -1.95
CA ASP A 49 -2.77 3.62 -0.67
C ASP A 49 -3.20 4.85 0.13
N GLN A 50 -2.49 5.15 1.21
CA GLN A 50 -2.85 6.16 2.21
C GLN A 50 -2.53 7.59 1.73
N VAL A 51 -2.90 7.91 0.50
CA VAL A 51 -2.68 9.23 -0.12
C VAL A 51 -3.41 10.35 0.63
N TRP A 52 -4.53 10.04 1.28
CA TRP A 52 -5.31 10.99 2.08
C TRP A 52 -5.07 10.89 3.59
N ARG A 53 -3.89 10.39 4.00
CA ARG A 53 -3.52 10.36 5.41
C ARG A 53 -2.49 11.43 5.76
N PRO A 54 -2.79 12.41 6.63
CA PRO A 54 -1.88 13.51 6.99
C PRO A 54 -0.55 13.04 7.56
N ARG A 55 -0.55 11.90 8.26
CA ARG A 55 0.67 11.31 8.84
C ARG A 55 1.72 10.96 7.79
N TYR A 56 1.30 10.64 6.57
CA TYR A 56 2.19 10.21 5.49
C TYR A 56 2.33 11.25 4.39
N ASN A 57 1.35 12.13 4.24
CA ASN A 57 1.34 13.15 3.21
C ASN A 57 1.27 14.55 3.81
N ARG A 58 2.37 15.26 3.69
CA ARG A 58 2.47 16.66 4.16
C ARG A 58 1.62 17.62 3.32
N TYR A 59 1.41 17.27 2.05
CA TYR A 59 0.71 18.09 1.06
C TYR A 59 -0.57 17.40 0.60
N LEU A 60 -1.57 17.34 1.51
CA LEU A 60 -2.86 16.69 1.23
C LEU A 60 -3.63 17.37 0.09
N GLU A 61 -3.45 18.68 -0.07
CA GLU A 61 -4.09 19.43 -1.14
C GLU A 61 -3.57 19.00 -2.52
N ASP A 62 -2.30 18.62 -2.64
CA ASP A 62 -1.75 18.08 -3.88
C ASP A 62 -2.29 16.68 -4.15
N MET A 63 -2.50 15.87 -3.09
CA MET A 63 -3.21 14.59 -3.21
C MET A 63 -4.72 14.76 -3.42
N SER A 64 -5.24 15.97 -3.29
CA SER A 64 -6.59 16.36 -3.71
C SER A 64 -6.58 17.11 -5.05
N LEU A 65 -5.47 17.05 -5.80
CA LEU A 65 -5.28 17.58 -7.14
C LEU A 65 -5.43 19.10 -7.25
N ARG A 66 -5.00 19.86 -6.22
CA ARG A 66 -5.04 21.32 -6.22
C ARG A 66 -4.32 21.93 -7.43
N PHE A 67 -3.21 21.34 -7.85
CA PHE A 67 -2.42 21.80 -8.99
C PHE A 67 -3.15 21.68 -10.34
N ALA A 68 -4.23 20.89 -10.40
CA ALA A 68 -5.09 20.74 -11.58
C ALA A 68 -6.38 21.56 -11.50
N GLU A 69 -6.55 22.42 -10.47
CA GLU A 69 -7.73 23.25 -10.32
C GLU A 69 -7.88 24.21 -11.49
N GLY A 70 -9.10 24.35 -12.03
CA GLY A 70 -9.39 25.18 -13.20
C GLY A 70 -9.09 24.54 -14.56
N MET A 71 -8.50 23.35 -14.60
CA MET A 71 -8.27 22.63 -15.85
C MET A 71 -9.50 21.80 -16.24
N ASP A 72 -9.76 21.72 -17.53
CA ASP A 72 -10.78 20.83 -18.12
C ASP A 72 -10.18 19.42 -18.31
N LEU A 73 -10.22 18.61 -17.25
CA LEU A 73 -9.79 17.23 -17.25
C LEU A 73 -10.60 16.40 -16.25
N LYS A 74 -10.65 15.09 -16.46
CA LYS A 74 -11.30 14.18 -15.53
C LYS A 74 -10.41 13.88 -14.32
N ARG A 75 -11.00 13.90 -13.12
CA ARG A 75 -10.35 13.62 -11.83
C ARG A 75 -11.00 12.41 -11.20
N VAL A 76 -10.21 11.40 -10.90
CA VAL A 76 -10.67 10.18 -10.28
C VAL A 76 -9.83 9.89 -9.05
N ALA A 77 -10.46 9.58 -7.91
CA ALA A 77 -9.78 8.96 -6.80
C ALA A 77 -10.10 7.46 -6.82
N TYR A 78 -9.05 6.63 -6.98
CA TYR A 78 -9.22 5.19 -7.04
C TYR A 78 -8.57 4.50 -5.86
N ALA A 79 -9.40 3.84 -5.03
CA ALA A 79 -8.97 3.14 -3.82
C ALA A 79 -8.09 4.01 -2.90
N ALA A 80 -8.33 5.33 -2.86
CA ALA A 80 -7.65 6.24 -1.95
C ALA A 80 -7.94 5.85 -0.50
N SER A 81 -7.00 6.07 0.42
CA SER A 81 -7.17 5.63 1.79
C SER A 81 -6.80 6.70 2.79
N PHE A 82 -7.62 6.85 3.82
CA PHE A 82 -7.33 7.61 5.04
C PHE A 82 -6.50 6.78 6.03
N GLY A 83 -6.50 5.44 5.88
CA GLY A 83 -5.73 4.50 6.69
C GLY A 83 -6.28 4.28 8.11
N VAL A 84 -7.18 5.12 8.57
CA VAL A 84 -7.84 5.09 9.88
C VAL A 84 -9.30 5.47 9.75
N GLY A 85 -10.14 5.01 10.68
CA GLY A 85 -11.58 5.29 10.70
C GLY A 85 -11.96 6.61 11.39
N ARG A 86 -11.04 7.56 11.50
CA ARG A 86 -11.30 8.88 12.09
C ARG A 86 -10.73 9.98 11.23
N TRP A 87 -11.32 11.17 11.31
CA TRP A 87 -10.82 12.33 10.60
C TRP A 87 -9.53 12.87 11.23
N GLU A 88 -8.48 13.03 10.43
CA GLU A 88 -7.17 13.51 10.88
C GLU A 88 -6.74 14.84 10.23
N PHE A 89 -7.57 15.47 9.36
CA PHE A 89 -7.24 16.73 8.73
C PHE A 89 -7.49 17.90 9.70
N SER A 90 -6.66 18.92 9.60
CA SER A 90 -6.93 20.20 10.26
C SER A 90 -8.15 20.91 9.64
N SER A 91 -8.74 21.87 10.34
CA SER A 91 -9.88 22.63 9.80
C SER A 91 -9.55 23.35 8.48
N SER A 92 -8.31 23.82 8.31
CA SER A 92 -7.86 24.43 7.06
C SER A 92 -7.78 23.42 5.93
N GLN A 93 -7.15 22.27 6.18
CA GLN A 93 -7.06 21.17 5.21
C GLN A 93 -8.45 20.66 4.82
N THR A 94 -9.35 20.50 5.80
CA THR A 94 -10.74 20.08 5.55
C THR A 94 -11.45 21.02 4.59
N ARG A 95 -11.39 22.35 4.83
CA ARG A 95 -12.02 23.32 3.94
C ARG A 95 -11.48 23.26 2.51
N THR A 96 -10.15 23.18 2.38
CA THR A 96 -9.52 23.13 1.06
C THR A 96 -9.83 21.81 0.35
N CYS A 97 -9.65 20.68 1.02
CA CYS A 97 -9.90 19.37 0.42
C CYS A 97 -11.38 19.13 0.11
N ARG A 98 -12.32 19.67 0.92
CA ARG A 98 -13.76 19.64 0.61
C ARG A 98 -14.07 20.33 -0.72
N ARG A 99 -13.53 21.52 -0.94
CA ARG A 99 -13.71 22.26 -2.19
C ARG A 99 -13.11 21.51 -3.39
N LEU A 100 -11.92 20.94 -3.22
CA LEU A 100 -11.23 20.17 -4.26
C LEU A 100 -11.93 18.82 -4.53
N ALA A 101 -12.44 18.15 -3.51
CA ALA A 101 -13.16 16.89 -3.65
C ALA A 101 -14.42 17.02 -4.52
N ALA A 102 -15.11 18.17 -4.46
CA ALA A 102 -16.25 18.45 -5.30
C ALA A 102 -15.93 18.54 -6.82
N LEU A 103 -14.64 18.62 -7.18
CA LEU A 103 -14.18 18.63 -8.58
C LEU A 103 -13.91 17.21 -9.13
N PHE A 104 -13.97 16.17 -8.30
CA PHE A 104 -13.75 14.82 -8.76
C PHE A 104 -14.99 14.28 -9.49
N ASN A 105 -14.74 13.59 -10.59
CA ASN A 105 -15.78 12.90 -11.36
C ASN A 105 -16.21 11.59 -10.69
N ALA A 106 -15.29 10.94 -9.98
CA ALA A 106 -15.56 9.74 -9.19
C ALA A 106 -14.57 9.62 -8.04
N ILE A 107 -15.07 9.13 -6.91
CA ILE A 107 -14.26 8.87 -5.71
C ILE A 107 -14.52 7.46 -5.24
N SER A 108 -13.47 6.66 -5.15
CA SER A 108 -13.50 5.41 -4.42
C SER A 108 -12.42 5.36 -3.35
N VAL A 109 -12.73 4.68 -2.26
CA VAL A 109 -11.86 4.54 -1.09
C VAL A 109 -11.68 3.08 -0.73
N ARG A 110 -10.57 2.75 -0.06
CA ARG A 110 -10.18 1.37 0.22
C ARG A 110 -10.79 0.78 1.50
N GLU A 111 -11.41 1.60 2.32
CA GLU A 111 -12.05 1.20 3.56
C GLU A 111 -13.47 1.78 3.71
N GLU A 112 -14.39 0.98 4.26
CA GLU A 112 -15.78 1.41 4.51
C GLU A 112 -15.87 2.69 5.33
N SER A 113 -15.01 2.82 6.35
CA SER A 113 -14.97 4.06 7.13
C SER A 113 -14.60 5.29 6.30
N GLY A 114 -13.89 5.10 5.17
CA GLY A 114 -13.54 6.18 4.26
C GLY A 114 -14.76 6.77 3.54
N VAL A 115 -15.77 5.94 3.24
CA VAL A 115 -17.05 6.39 2.66
C VAL A 115 -17.73 7.40 3.60
N THR A 116 -17.86 7.03 4.88
CA THR A 116 -18.41 7.92 5.90
C THR A 116 -17.59 9.20 6.05
N LEU A 117 -16.25 9.08 6.08
CA LEU A 117 -15.36 10.25 6.19
C LEU A 117 -15.49 11.20 5.00
N CYS A 118 -15.66 10.69 3.77
CA CYS A 118 -15.91 11.49 2.58
C CYS A 118 -17.23 12.26 2.70
N MET A 119 -18.30 11.59 3.06
CA MET A 119 -19.62 12.23 3.20
C MET A 119 -19.63 13.29 4.29
N GLU A 120 -19.19 12.96 5.49
CA GLU A 120 -19.27 13.84 6.65
C GLU A 120 -18.33 15.06 6.54
N ASN A 121 -17.10 14.85 6.07
CA ASN A 121 -16.07 15.88 6.14
C ASN A 121 -15.79 16.54 4.80
N LEU A 122 -15.85 15.80 3.69
CA LEU A 122 -15.64 16.36 2.36
C LEU A 122 -16.95 16.74 1.65
N GLY A 123 -18.10 16.20 2.08
CA GLY A 123 -19.40 16.46 1.50
C GLY A 123 -19.58 15.86 0.11
N VAL A 124 -18.91 14.73 -0.15
CA VAL A 124 -18.96 14.01 -1.42
C VAL A 124 -19.30 12.55 -1.20
N GLU A 125 -19.96 11.94 -2.18
CA GLU A 125 -20.20 10.51 -2.22
C GLU A 125 -18.91 9.78 -2.60
N ALA A 126 -18.71 8.60 -2.02
CA ALA A 126 -17.60 7.71 -2.34
C ALA A 126 -18.06 6.25 -2.27
N THR A 127 -17.37 5.38 -3.01
CA THR A 127 -17.64 3.94 -3.00
C THR A 127 -16.46 3.19 -2.41
N ALA A 128 -16.71 2.22 -1.52
CA ALA A 128 -15.66 1.34 -1.05
C ALA A 128 -15.28 0.32 -2.14
N VAL A 129 -14.00 0.19 -2.42
CA VAL A 129 -13.45 -0.76 -3.41
C VAL A 129 -12.23 -1.48 -2.85
N LEU A 130 -11.91 -2.62 -3.43
CA LEU A 130 -10.69 -3.34 -3.10
C LEU A 130 -9.45 -2.61 -3.63
N ASP A 131 -8.30 -2.92 -3.05
CA ASP A 131 -7.01 -2.40 -3.53
C ASP A 131 -6.77 -2.86 -4.98
N PRO A 132 -6.24 -1.98 -5.87
CA PRO A 132 -6.01 -2.32 -7.28
C PRO A 132 -5.05 -3.50 -7.48
N THR A 133 -4.22 -3.86 -6.51
CA THR A 133 -3.43 -5.09 -6.59
C THR A 133 -4.28 -6.35 -6.70
N LEU A 134 -5.54 -6.33 -6.29
CA LEU A 134 -6.49 -7.44 -6.42
C LEU A 134 -7.20 -7.50 -7.80
N LEU A 135 -6.93 -6.55 -8.70
CA LEU A 135 -7.42 -6.60 -10.08
C LEU A 135 -6.63 -7.56 -10.97
N LEU A 136 -5.42 -7.94 -10.53
CA LEU A 136 -4.54 -8.85 -11.24
C LEU A 136 -4.51 -10.22 -10.55
N HIS A 137 -4.29 -11.26 -11.34
CA HIS A 137 -4.18 -12.63 -10.86
C HIS A 137 -2.74 -13.00 -10.45
N ALA A 138 -2.58 -14.10 -9.74
CA ALA A 138 -1.27 -14.60 -9.30
C ALA A 138 -0.31 -14.80 -10.49
N GLU A 139 -0.81 -15.25 -11.64
CA GLU A 139 -0.04 -15.49 -12.85
C GLU A 139 0.55 -14.21 -13.43
N ASP A 140 -0.13 -13.08 -13.28
CA ASP A 140 0.38 -11.79 -13.77
C ASP A 140 1.56 -11.31 -12.91
N TYR A 141 1.47 -11.48 -11.60
CA TYR A 141 2.59 -11.21 -10.69
C TYR A 141 3.72 -12.22 -10.83
N ALA A 142 3.42 -13.49 -11.13
CA ALA A 142 4.43 -14.50 -11.37
C ALA A 142 5.32 -14.17 -12.58
N LYS A 143 4.78 -13.52 -13.62
CA LYS A 143 5.56 -13.05 -14.77
C LYS A 143 6.63 -12.04 -14.36
N LEU A 144 6.34 -11.15 -13.38
CA LEU A 144 7.29 -10.16 -12.88
C LEU A 144 8.46 -10.78 -12.12
N CYS A 145 8.31 -11.98 -11.59
CA CYS A 145 9.37 -12.70 -10.86
C CYS A 145 9.75 -14.03 -11.51
N ALA A 146 9.54 -14.16 -12.81
CA ALA A 146 9.82 -15.39 -13.56
C ALA A 146 11.31 -15.79 -13.51
N ASP A 147 12.21 -14.81 -13.54
CA ASP A 147 13.66 -15.03 -13.48
C ASP A 147 14.18 -15.33 -12.08
N VAL A 148 13.34 -15.19 -11.04
CA VAL A 148 13.73 -15.56 -9.68
C VAL A 148 13.53 -17.07 -9.50
N PRO A 149 14.59 -17.83 -9.17
CA PRO A 149 14.49 -19.28 -8.97
C PRO A 149 13.41 -19.63 -7.93
N LYS A 150 12.61 -20.64 -8.23
CA LYS A 150 11.62 -21.15 -7.28
C LYS A 150 12.30 -21.77 -6.07
N GLU A 151 11.78 -21.47 -4.90
CA GLU A 151 12.21 -22.12 -3.66
C GLU A 151 11.73 -23.57 -3.63
N LYS A 152 12.61 -24.49 -3.27
CA LYS A 152 12.32 -25.93 -3.22
C LYS A 152 11.87 -26.39 -1.84
N GLU A 153 12.44 -25.80 -0.80
CA GLU A 153 12.16 -26.17 0.58
C GLU A 153 10.92 -25.45 1.11
N PRO A 154 9.96 -26.17 1.72
CA PRO A 154 8.80 -25.54 2.33
C PRO A 154 9.20 -24.57 3.45
N PHE A 155 8.67 -23.35 3.43
CA PHE A 155 9.01 -22.35 4.43
C PHE A 155 7.82 -21.49 4.85
N LEU A 156 7.91 -20.99 6.09
CA LEU A 156 7.08 -19.92 6.61
C LEU A 156 7.77 -18.58 6.36
N ALA A 157 7.11 -17.70 5.62
CA ALA A 157 7.55 -16.33 5.43
C ALA A 157 6.94 -15.42 6.50
N ALA A 158 7.76 -14.72 7.27
CA ALA A 158 7.32 -13.70 8.20
C ALA A 158 7.69 -12.32 7.65
N TYR A 159 6.70 -11.52 7.23
CA TYR A 159 6.93 -10.18 6.68
C TYR A 159 6.44 -9.11 7.64
N PHE A 160 7.38 -8.39 8.26
CA PHE A 160 7.11 -7.38 9.26
C PHE A 160 7.43 -5.97 8.78
N LEU A 161 6.60 -5.03 9.21
CA LEU A 161 6.87 -3.60 9.07
C LEU A 161 7.75 -3.15 10.25
N HIS A 162 8.58 -2.15 10.01
CA HIS A 162 9.48 -1.63 11.04
C HIS A 162 8.72 -1.25 12.33
N SER A 163 9.24 -1.69 13.47
CA SER A 163 8.71 -1.36 14.79
C SER A 163 9.83 -0.83 15.70
N HIS A 164 9.64 0.37 16.24
CA HIS A 164 10.54 0.95 17.23
C HIS A 164 10.41 0.32 18.62
N HIS A 165 9.43 -0.56 18.84
CA HIS A 165 9.16 -1.19 20.12
C HIS A 165 9.84 -2.55 20.24
N LYS A 166 11.06 -2.59 20.81
CA LYS A 166 11.88 -3.82 20.97
C LYS A 166 11.13 -5.02 21.58
N LYS A 167 10.28 -4.80 22.61
CA LYS A 167 9.48 -5.89 23.23
C LYS A 167 8.45 -6.48 22.27
N ALA A 168 7.76 -5.65 21.48
CA ALA A 168 6.76 -6.13 20.51
C ALA A 168 7.43 -6.88 19.35
N VAL A 169 8.61 -6.46 18.96
CA VAL A 169 9.45 -7.16 17.96
C VAL A 169 9.79 -8.54 18.49
N SER A 170 10.35 -8.66 19.69
CA SER A 170 10.73 -9.95 20.30
C SER A 170 9.58 -10.93 20.35
N ALA A 171 8.38 -10.52 20.82
CA ALA A 171 7.22 -11.40 20.91
C ALA A 171 6.76 -11.93 19.53
N LYS A 172 6.79 -11.10 18.48
CA LYS A 172 6.45 -11.53 17.13
C LYS A 172 7.45 -12.55 16.59
N TYR A 173 8.73 -12.33 16.83
CA TYR A 173 9.77 -13.26 16.40
C TYR A 173 9.65 -14.62 17.10
N GLU A 174 9.44 -14.63 18.41
CA GLU A 174 9.22 -15.89 19.14
C GLU A 174 7.96 -16.60 18.67
N PHE A 175 6.88 -15.88 18.42
CA PHE A 175 5.65 -16.44 17.86
C PHE A 175 5.89 -17.14 16.52
N VAL A 176 6.55 -16.48 15.57
CA VAL A 176 6.76 -17.09 14.24
C VAL A 176 7.78 -18.23 14.26
N LYS A 177 8.75 -18.20 15.17
CA LYS A 177 9.68 -19.34 15.40
C LYS A 177 8.94 -20.57 15.90
N GLU A 178 8.10 -20.39 16.91
CA GLU A 178 7.33 -21.50 17.46
C GLU A 178 6.34 -22.05 16.43
N LEU A 179 5.64 -21.18 15.72
CA LEU A 179 4.71 -21.58 14.66
C LEU A 179 5.41 -22.35 13.54
N ALA A 180 6.57 -21.90 13.06
CA ALA A 180 7.36 -22.58 12.03
C ALA A 180 7.79 -23.97 12.51
N LYS A 181 8.24 -24.10 13.76
CA LYS A 181 8.60 -25.37 14.38
C LYS A 181 7.40 -26.32 14.44
N GLN A 182 6.23 -25.84 14.90
CA GLN A 182 5.00 -26.63 14.97
C GLN A 182 4.53 -27.13 13.60
N LYS A 183 4.73 -26.32 12.56
CA LYS A 183 4.37 -26.66 11.16
C LYS A 183 5.45 -27.45 10.43
N GLY A 184 6.62 -27.66 11.01
CA GLY A 184 7.75 -28.32 10.35
C GLY A 184 8.30 -27.53 9.15
N LEU A 185 8.20 -26.20 9.19
CA LEU A 185 8.63 -25.31 8.10
C LEU A 185 9.93 -24.58 8.44
N ALA A 186 10.78 -24.36 7.45
CA ALA A 186 11.89 -23.42 7.59
C ALA A 186 11.35 -22.02 7.81
N LEU A 187 11.99 -21.21 8.66
CA LEU A 187 11.57 -19.85 8.93
C LEU A 187 12.41 -18.84 8.14
N ARG A 188 11.74 -17.96 7.40
CA ARG A 188 12.36 -16.81 6.72
C ARG A 188 11.70 -15.51 7.17
N ILE A 189 12.48 -14.59 7.73
CA ILE A 189 12.01 -13.33 8.23
C ILE A 189 12.42 -12.20 7.29
N PHE A 190 11.45 -11.41 6.86
CA PHE A 190 11.62 -10.24 6.02
C PHE A 190 11.12 -9.01 6.78
N GLU A 191 11.90 -7.95 6.79
CA GLU A 191 11.50 -6.67 7.36
C GLU A 191 11.46 -5.61 6.27
N ALA A 192 10.49 -4.72 6.32
CA ALA A 192 10.34 -3.66 5.33
C ALA A 192 11.60 -2.77 5.23
N ASP A 193 12.34 -2.61 6.33
CA ASP A 193 13.59 -1.85 6.34
C ASP A 193 14.80 -2.66 5.86
N ASN A 194 14.75 -3.98 5.93
CA ASN A 194 15.78 -4.90 5.44
C ASN A 194 15.55 -5.32 3.98
N VAL A 195 14.37 -5.12 3.44
CA VAL A 195 14.07 -5.21 1.98
C VAL A 195 14.85 -4.15 1.18
N GLN A 196 15.69 -3.37 1.87
CA GLN A 196 16.53 -2.31 1.29
C GLN A 196 17.39 -2.75 0.12
N SER A 197 17.65 -4.03 0.01
CA SER A 197 18.46 -4.58 -1.05
C SER A 197 17.74 -5.58 -1.94
N ALA A 198 16.58 -6.08 -1.56
CA ALA A 198 15.83 -7.03 -2.40
C ALA A 198 15.11 -6.30 -3.54
N PRO A 199 15.24 -6.76 -4.79
CA PRO A 199 14.37 -6.35 -5.89
C PRO A 199 12.90 -6.64 -5.58
N ILE A 200 12.00 -5.95 -6.26
CA ILE A 200 10.55 -6.21 -6.14
C ILE A 200 10.23 -7.64 -6.57
N GLU A 201 10.93 -8.12 -7.58
CA GLU A 201 10.80 -9.48 -8.10
C GLU A 201 11.09 -10.55 -7.03
N GLU A 202 12.15 -10.36 -6.23
CA GLU A 202 12.46 -11.25 -5.10
C GLU A 202 11.40 -11.15 -4.00
N TRP A 203 10.88 -9.95 -3.73
CA TRP A 203 9.80 -9.78 -2.75
C TRP A 203 8.52 -10.49 -3.19
N LEU A 204 8.14 -10.39 -4.48
CA LEU A 204 6.99 -11.10 -5.06
C LEU A 204 7.17 -12.62 -5.00
N SER A 205 8.39 -13.12 -5.28
CA SER A 205 8.67 -14.55 -5.26
C SER A 205 8.48 -15.17 -3.87
N VAL A 206 8.68 -14.42 -2.79
CA VAL A 206 8.40 -14.90 -1.43
C VAL A 206 6.95 -15.30 -1.27
N PHE A 207 6.02 -14.47 -1.75
CA PHE A 207 4.58 -14.76 -1.68
C PHE A 207 4.16 -15.85 -2.66
N ARG A 208 4.84 -15.95 -3.79
CA ARG A 208 4.67 -17.04 -4.76
C ARG A 208 5.05 -18.41 -4.18
N ASP A 209 6.12 -18.49 -3.39
CA ASP A 209 6.76 -19.76 -3.02
C ASP A 209 6.51 -20.19 -1.57
N ALA A 210 6.19 -19.28 -0.65
CA ALA A 210 5.96 -19.61 0.75
C ALA A 210 4.81 -20.61 0.95
N SER A 211 4.99 -21.57 1.86
CA SER A 211 3.92 -22.48 2.27
C SER A 211 2.93 -21.81 3.23
N MET A 212 3.43 -20.92 4.08
CA MET A 212 2.64 -20.11 5.02
C MET A 212 3.22 -18.73 5.17
N ILE A 213 2.36 -17.72 5.39
CA ILE A 213 2.76 -16.34 5.55
C ILE A 213 2.22 -15.77 6.86
N VAL A 214 3.08 -15.10 7.63
CA VAL A 214 2.69 -14.29 8.79
C VAL A 214 3.11 -12.86 8.53
N THR A 215 2.16 -11.93 8.56
CA THR A 215 2.46 -10.54 8.23
C THR A 215 1.63 -9.55 9.04
N GLU A 216 2.14 -8.33 9.22
CA GLU A 216 1.38 -7.18 9.72
C GLU A 216 1.16 -6.13 8.62
N SER A 217 1.57 -6.45 7.40
CA SER A 217 1.45 -5.58 6.23
C SER A 217 0.12 -5.79 5.52
N PHE A 218 -0.55 -4.71 5.16
CA PHE A 218 -1.73 -4.79 4.30
C PHE A 218 -1.41 -5.50 2.98
N HIS A 219 -0.38 -5.06 2.26
CA HIS A 219 0.01 -5.70 1.00
C HIS A 219 0.57 -7.11 1.20
N GLY A 220 1.22 -7.40 2.33
CA GLY A 220 1.59 -8.77 2.68
C GLY A 220 0.36 -9.69 2.76
N THR A 221 -0.73 -9.21 3.39
CA THR A 221 -2.02 -9.92 3.43
C THR A 221 -2.62 -10.08 2.02
N VAL A 222 -2.65 -8.99 1.24
CA VAL A 222 -3.18 -9.00 -0.14
C VAL A 222 -2.44 -10.03 -1.01
N PHE A 223 -1.11 -10.03 -1.00
CA PHE A 223 -0.32 -10.98 -1.79
C PHE A 223 -0.43 -12.42 -1.29
N SER A 224 -0.68 -12.64 0.00
CA SER A 224 -1.01 -13.97 0.52
C SER A 224 -2.33 -14.50 -0.06
N ILE A 225 -3.35 -13.64 -0.14
CA ILE A 225 -4.66 -13.96 -0.74
C ILE A 225 -4.51 -14.23 -2.24
N ILE A 226 -3.85 -13.34 -2.99
CA ILE A 226 -3.63 -13.47 -4.44
C ILE A 226 -2.94 -14.81 -4.77
N ASN A 227 -1.94 -15.19 -3.98
CA ASN A 227 -1.18 -16.44 -4.20
C ASN A 227 -1.81 -17.66 -3.51
N HIS A 228 -3.01 -17.56 -2.95
CA HIS A 228 -3.73 -18.65 -2.26
C HIS A 228 -2.88 -19.33 -1.17
N ARG A 229 -2.12 -18.55 -0.40
CA ARG A 229 -1.26 -19.07 0.67
C ARG A 229 -2.00 -19.14 2.00
N GLU A 230 -1.69 -20.14 2.81
CA GLU A 230 -2.08 -20.11 4.22
C GLU A 230 -1.45 -18.88 4.88
N PHE A 231 -2.21 -18.07 5.62
CA PHE A 231 -1.67 -16.87 6.23
C PHE A 231 -2.32 -16.48 7.56
N LEU A 232 -1.59 -15.70 8.33
CA LEU A 232 -2.07 -14.98 9.49
C LEU A 232 -1.66 -13.51 9.38
N THR A 233 -2.59 -12.61 9.65
CA THR A 233 -2.35 -11.17 9.68
C THR A 233 -2.30 -10.68 11.12
N LEU A 234 -1.18 -10.11 11.53
CA LEU A 234 -1.00 -9.56 12.86
C LEU A 234 -1.47 -8.10 12.91
N LYS A 235 -2.23 -7.74 13.95
CA LYS A 235 -2.68 -6.35 14.14
C LYS A 235 -1.51 -5.43 14.49
N ASN A 236 -1.37 -4.35 13.74
CA ASN A 236 -0.42 -3.28 14.04
C ASN A 236 -1.17 -1.99 14.39
N LYS A 237 -1.24 -1.69 15.71
CA LYS A 237 -1.99 -0.54 16.25
C LYS A 237 -1.52 0.80 15.66
N SER A 238 -0.24 0.94 15.31
CA SER A 238 0.32 2.19 14.79
C SER A 238 -0.08 2.47 13.33
N ARG A 239 -0.44 1.41 12.58
CA ARG A 239 -0.78 1.49 11.15
C ARG A 239 -2.29 1.55 10.89
N GLY A 240 -3.12 1.30 11.91
CA GLY A 240 -4.57 1.16 11.79
C GLY A 240 -4.98 -0.20 11.22
N THR A 241 -6.20 -0.63 11.51
CA THR A 241 -6.74 -1.93 11.10
C THR A 241 -7.95 -1.83 10.17
N ALA A 242 -8.44 -0.61 9.88
CA ALA A 242 -9.66 -0.40 9.08
C ALA A 242 -9.59 -1.12 7.73
N ARG A 243 -8.51 -0.92 6.97
CA ARG A 243 -8.30 -1.56 5.66
C ARG A 243 -8.28 -3.09 5.71
N LEU A 244 -7.62 -3.66 6.73
CA LEU A 244 -7.57 -5.12 6.93
C LEU A 244 -8.95 -5.68 7.25
N LYS A 245 -9.71 -5.00 8.11
CA LYS A 245 -11.07 -5.41 8.45
C LYS A 245 -11.99 -5.37 7.23
N THR A 246 -11.94 -4.29 6.43
CA THR A 246 -12.71 -4.19 5.20
C THR A 246 -12.32 -5.29 4.21
N LEU A 247 -11.01 -5.49 3.96
CA LEU A 247 -10.52 -6.52 3.05
C LEU A 247 -10.94 -7.93 3.49
N LEU A 248 -10.62 -8.29 4.72
CA LEU A 248 -10.87 -9.65 5.21
C LEU A 248 -12.37 -9.92 5.39
N GLY A 249 -13.15 -8.91 5.83
CA GLY A 249 -14.60 -9.01 5.92
C GLY A 249 -15.28 -9.19 4.57
N ALA A 250 -14.83 -8.47 3.54
CA ALA A 250 -15.35 -8.64 2.18
C ALA A 250 -15.08 -10.03 1.56
N LEU A 251 -14.10 -10.75 2.10
CA LEU A 251 -13.70 -12.08 1.60
C LEU A 251 -14.03 -13.21 2.57
N GLY A 252 -14.69 -12.94 3.71
CA GLY A 252 -15.01 -13.96 4.72
C GLY A 252 -13.79 -14.57 5.40
N LEU A 253 -12.73 -13.79 5.59
CA LEU A 253 -11.42 -14.21 6.12
C LEU A 253 -11.07 -13.52 7.46
N GLU A 254 -12.06 -13.08 8.24
CA GLU A 254 -11.86 -12.33 9.49
C GLU A 254 -11.10 -13.15 10.54
N ASP A 255 -11.18 -14.46 10.47
CA ASP A 255 -10.44 -15.41 11.32
C ASP A 255 -8.93 -15.38 11.10
N ARG A 256 -8.48 -14.72 10.04
CA ARG A 256 -7.06 -14.56 9.71
C ARG A 256 -6.41 -13.30 10.31
N LEU A 257 -7.18 -12.50 11.08
CA LEU A 257 -6.70 -11.26 11.72
C LEU A 257 -6.49 -11.41 13.24
#